data_e7457d32e41197202070ca4e69b3ee5f
#
_entry.id   e7457d32e41197202070ca4e69b3ee5f
#
_cell.length_a   1.000
_cell.length_b   1.000
_cell.length_c   1.000
_cell.angle_alpha   90.00
_cell.angle_beta   90.00
_cell.angle_gamma   90.00
#
_symmetry.space_group_name_H-M   'P 1'
#
loop_
_entity.id
_entity.type
_entity.pdbx_description
1 polymer ?
#
loop_
_entity_poly.entity_id
_entity_poly.type
_entity_poly.pdbx_seq_one_letter_code
_entity_poly.pdbx_strand_id
1 'polypeptide(L)'
;MAIQLFALPHKHSNFPLRLAKGHFATSHSHLNYYIDFTMSKYRLSEARAGAQILCNQLPLTQIVDTILCLDGTEVIGACMASELTRAGYVNMNAHRTIYVISPEYTSGSQIIFRDNIAPMIVGKHVLVLAASLATGYTARSAIEAIRYYQGIPVGVCSIFACVEECEGFPVRSIYNKNDIPDYESHSAHDCPLCKAGIKIDGLVNSHGISSL
;
A
#
# COMPACT_ATOMS: atom_id res chain seq x y z
N MET A 1 -12.33 24.78 3.83
CA MET A 1 -10.95 25.33 3.73
C MET A 1 -10.12 24.42 2.84
N ALA A 2 -9.18 24.96 2.03
CA ALA A 2 -8.28 24.10 1.29
C ALA A 2 -7.33 23.37 2.28
N ILE A 3 -7.24 22.04 2.16
CA ILE A 3 -6.35 21.23 3.00
C ILE A 3 -4.91 21.54 2.60
N GLN A 4 -4.12 22.03 3.55
CA GLN A 4 -2.72 22.38 3.31
C GLN A 4 -1.83 21.17 3.54
N LEU A 5 -1.23 20.67 2.45
CA LEU A 5 -0.25 19.59 2.51
C LEU A 5 1.14 20.15 2.86
N PHE A 6 1.85 19.41 3.68
CA PHE A 6 3.29 19.60 3.94
C PHE A 6 4.04 18.28 3.75
N ALA A 7 5.31 18.35 3.41
CA ALA A 7 6.17 17.18 3.32
C ALA A 7 6.91 16.97 4.64
N LEU A 8 6.99 15.72 5.10
CA LEU A 8 7.84 15.40 6.23
C LEU A 8 9.31 15.64 5.88
N PRO A 9 10.13 16.17 6.81
CA PRO A 9 11.56 16.22 6.65
C PRO A 9 12.14 14.79 6.55
N HIS A 10 12.85 14.58 5.58
CA HIS A 10 13.53 13.49 4.87
C HIS A 10 13.95 12.22 5.62
N LYS A 11 13.20 11.14 5.46
CA LYS A 11 13.75 9.78 5.48
C LYS A 11 14.29 9.39 4.09
N HIS A 12 13.59 9.80 3.01
CA HIS A 12 13.93 9.51 1.62
C HIS A 12 13.74 10.77 0.75
N SER A 13 14.83 11.41 0.33
CA SER A 13 14.80 12.69 -0.41
C SER A 13 14.02 12.63 -1.74
N ASN A 14 14.04 11.47 -2.41
CA ASN A 14 13.39 11.28 -3.71
C ASN A 14 11.96 10.71 -3.60
N PHE A 15 11.48 10.46 -2.38
CA PHE A 15 10.16 9.92 -2.10
C PHE A 15 9.56 10.60 -0.85
N PRO A 16 9.13 11.85 -0.96
CA PRO A 16 8.59 12.59 0.20
C PRO A 16 7.20 12.08 0.60
N LEU A 17 6.96 11.96 1.91
CA LEU A 17 5.62 11.71 2.44
C LEU A 17 4.90 13.05 2.62
N ARG A 18 3.74 13.21 1.98
CA ARG A 18 2.92 14.42 2.04
C ARG A 18 1.77 14.21 3.00
N LEU A 19 1.60 15.14 3.93
CA LEU A 19 0.65 15.03 5.02
C LEU A 19 -0.18 16.31 5.15
N ALA A 20 -1.40 16.17 5.68
CA ALA A 20 -2.14 17.27 6.29
C ALA A 20 -2.58 16.88 7.69
N LYS A 21 -2.44 17.77 8.66
CA LYS A 21 -2.95 17.58 10.02
C LYS A 21 -4.38 18.06 10.09
N GLY A 22 -5.25 17.30 10.75
CA GLY A 22 -6.67 17.61 10.86
C GLY A 22 -7.47 16.46 11.46
N HIS A 23 -8.79 16.46 11.27
CA HIS A 23 -9.67 15.36 11.65
C HIS A 23 -10.27 14.73 10.41
N PHE A 24 -9.81 13.56 10.04
CA PHE A 24 -10.21 12.86 8.82
C PHE A 24 -10.92 11.56 9.15
N ALA A 25 -11.93 11.22 8.33
CA ALA A 25 -12.67 9.98 8.48
C ALA A 25 -12.48 9.08 7.24
N THR A 26 -12.19 7.81 7.49
CA THR A 26 -12.25 6.71 6.52
C THR A 26 -13.51 5.88 6.77
N SER A 27 -13.77 4.84 5.98
CA SER A 27 -14.86 3.89 6.22
C SER A 27 -14.74 3.14 7.56
N HIS A 28 -13.55 3.05 8.14
CA HIS A 28 -13.29 2.21 9.32
C HIS A 28 -12.64 2.94 10.50
N SER A 29 -12.08 4.12 10.28
CA SER A 29 -11.31 4.83 11.31
C SER A 29 -11.32 6.34 11.12
N HIS A 30 -11.07 7.05 12.22
CA HIS A 30 -10.77 8.46 12.25
C HIS A 30 -9.28 8.67 12.46
N LEU A 31 -8.72 9.65 11.75
CA LEU A 31 -7.28 9.91 11.68
C LEU A 31 -7.02 11.38 12.03
N ASN A 32 -5.90 11.64 12.70
CA ASN A 32 -5.43 13.02 12.93
C ASN A 32 -4.50 13.52 11.81
N TYR A 33 -4.17 12.66 10.84
CA TYR A 33 -3.43 13.03 9.62
C TYR A 33 -4.06 12.39 8.39
N TYR A 34 -4.18 13.17 7.32
CA TYR A 34 -4.34 12.66 5.97
C TYR A 34 -2.98 12.49 5.32
N ILE A 35 -2.74 11.33 4.69
CA ILE A 35 -1.53 11.04 3.93
C ILE A 35 -1.89 11.05 2.45
N ASP A 36 -1.26 11.96 1.69
CA ASP A 36 -1.49 12.06 0.25
C ASP A 36 -0.50 11.19 -0.53
N PHE A 37 -1.00 10.14 -1.14
CA PHE A 37 -0.23 9.23 -2.00
C PHE A 37 -0.34 9.56 -3.50
N THR A 38 -1.02 10.64 -3.89
CA THR A 38 -1.32 10.95 -5.29
C THR A 38 -0.06 11.00 -6.14
N MET A 39 0.90 11.83 -5.75
CA MET A 39 2.15 11.95 -6.51
C MET A 39 2.98 10.67 -6.45
N SER A 40 3.01 9.99 -5.32
CA SER A 40 3.74 8.74 -5.13
C SER A 40 3.20 7.62 -6.02
N LYS A 41 1.89 7.57 -6.24
CA LYS A 41 1.23 6.56 -7.08
C LYS A 41 1.32 6.88 -8.57
N TYR A 42 1.18 8.16 -8.96
CA TYR A 42 0.96 8.52 -10.38
C TYR A 42 2.15 9.21 -11.05
N ARG A 43 3.10 9.78 -10.30
CA ARG A 43 4.28 10.40 -10.85
C ARG A 43 5.41 9.38 -11.01
N LEU A 44 5.80 9.08 -12.25
CA LEU A 44 6.78 8.04 -12.56
C LEU A 44 8.10 8.16 -11.78
N SER A 45 8.63 9.37 -11.58
CA SER A 45 9.88 9.57 -10.83
C SER A 45 9.78 9.14 -9.37
N GLU A 46 8.65 9.45 -8.72
CA GLU A 46 8.40 9.04 -7.33
C GLU A 46 8.08 7.55 -7.27
N ALA A 47 7.25 7.03 -8.18
CA ALA A 47 6.95 5.60 -8.25
C ALA A 47 8.22 4.74 -8.41
N ARG A 48 9.18 5.17 -9.24
CA ARG A 48 10.49 4.51 -9.37
C ARG A 48 11.30 4.55 -8.08
N ALA A 49 11.36 5.71 -7.43
CA ALA A 49 12.07 5.84 -6.16
C ALA A 49 11.45 4.93 -5.07
N GLY A 50 10.12 4.92 -4.95
CA GLY A 50 9.41 4.03 -4.04
C GLY A 50 9.65 2.55 -4.35
N ALA A 51 9.60 2.17 -5.64
CA ALA A 51 9.88 0.81 -6.09
C ALA A 51 11.29 0.36 -5.69
N GLN A 52 12.31 1.20 -5.90
CA GLN A 52 13.70 0.91 -5.51
C GLN A 52 13.84 0.70 -3.99
N ILE A 53 13.20 1.57 -3.19
CA ILE A 53 13.23 1.45 -1.74
C ILE A 53 12.60 0.13 -1.29
N LEU A 54 11.43 -0.25 -1.84
CA LEU A 54 10.75 -1.49 -1.50
C LEU A 54 11.51 -2.72 -1.99
N CYS A 55 12.03 -2.71 -3.21
CA CYS A 55 12.81 -3.83 -3.74
C CYS A 55 14.09 -4.09 -2.92
N ASN A 56 14.76 -3.04 -2.43
CA ASN A 56 15.94 -3.17 -1.58
C ASN A 56 15.63 -3.79 -0.20
N GLN A 57 14.36 -3.81 0.23
CA GLN A 57 13.94 -4.46 1.48
C GLN A 57 13.57 -5.93 1.26
N LEU A 58 13.37 -6.37 0.01
CA LEU A 58 13.05 -7.76 -0.28
C LEU A 58 14.32 -8.64 -0.22
N PRO A 59 14.21 -9.88 0.29
CA PRO A 59 15.31 -10.83 0.18
C PRO A 59 15.69 -11.07 -1.29
N LEU A 60 16.97 -11.14 -1.59
CA LEU A 60 17.47 -11.42 -2.96
C LEU A 60 16.98 -12.77 -3.50
N THR A 61 16.70 -13.71 -2.60
CA THR A 61 16.15 -15.04 -2.93
C THR A 61 14.63 -15.05 -3.09
N GLN A 62 13.96 -13.91 -2.91
CA GLN A 62 12.50 -13.83 -3.00
C GLN A 62 12.04 -14.02 -4.44
N ILE A 63 11.32 -15.10 -4.70
CA ILE A 63 10.66 -15.31 -5.99
C ILE A 63 9.37 -14.50 -6.00
N VAL A 64 9.16 -13.75 -7.08
CA VAL A 64 7.94 -12.98 -7.34
C VAL A 64 7.52 -13.21 -8.79
N ASP A 65 6.40 -13.88 -8.99
CA ASP A 65 5.81 -14.09 -10.31
C ASP A 65 4.73 -13.05 -10.63
N THR A 66 4.07 -12.53 -9.58
CA THR A 66 2.98 -11.56 -9.70
C THR A 66 3.05 -10.53 -8.57
N ILE A 67 2.80 -9.26 -8.90
CA ILE A 67 2.57 -8.17 -7.95
C ILE A 67 1.09 -7.83 -8.00
N LEU A 68 0.37 -8.09 -6.90
CA LEU A 68 -1.02 -7.70 -6.71
C LEU A 68 -1.09 -6.29 -6.14
N CYS A 69 -1.46 -5.34 -6.97
CA CYS A 69 -1.52 -3.92 -6.65
C CYS A 69 -2.88 -3.54 -6.07
N LEU A 70 -2.91 -3.05 -4.86
CA LEU A 70 -4.08 -2.50 -4.18
C LEU A 70 -4.01 -0.97 -4.20
N ASP A 71 -5.15 -0.31 -4.05
CA ASP A 71 -5.26 1.15 -3.83
C ASP A 71 -4.62 2.01 -4.94
N GLY A 72 -4.52 1.53 -6.17
CA GLY A 72 -3.97 2.28 -7.30
C GLY A 72 -2.43 2.35 -7.30
N THR A 73 -1.75 1.29 -6.88
CA THR A 73 -0.27 1.22 -6.82
C THR A 73 0.37 0.60 -8.06
N GLU A 74 -0.36 0.47 -9.17
CA GLU A 74 0.08 -0.24 -10.39
C GLU A 74 1.36 0.36 -11.00
N VAL A 75 1.52 1.67 -10.96
CA VAL A 75 2.73 2.33 -11.48
C VAL A 75 3.96 1.97 -10.64
N ILE A 76 3.80 1.91 -9.32
CA ILE A 76 4.88 1.43 -8.42
C ILE A 76 5.13 -0.05 -8.66
N GLY A 77 4.06 -0.86 -8.78
CA GLY A 77 4.17 -2.29 -9.10
C GLY A 77 4.92 -2.57 -10.40
N ALA A 78 4.63 -1.80 -11.45
CA ALA A 78 5.35 -1.90 -12.74
C ALA A 78 6.83 -1.52 -12.59
N CYS A 79 7.14 -0.49 -11.80
CA CYS A 79 8.52 -0.12 -11.50
C CYS A 79 9.23 -1.20 -10.67
N MET A 80 8.54 -1.80 -9.68
CA MET A 80 9.07 -2.93 -8.90
C MET A 80 9.35 -4.15 -9.78
N ALA A 81 8.43 -4.51 -10.68
CA ALA A 81 8.62 -5.60 -11.64
C ALA A 81 9.84 -5.37 -12.52
N SER A 82 10.04 -4.12 -12.99
CA SER A 82 11.23 -3.73 -13.76
C SER A 82 12.52 -3.87 -12.95
N GLU A 83 12.54 -3.46 -11.68
CA GLU A 83 13.72 -3.59 -10.82
C GLU A 83 14.01 -5.07 -10.49
N LEU A 84 12.99 -5.85 -10.16
CA LEU A 84 13.12 -7.28 -9.80
C LEU A 84 13.55 -8.15 -10.99
N THR A 85 13.24 -7.78 -12.23
CA THR A 85 13.64 -8.49 -13.45
C THR A 85 14.96 -8.00 -14.03
N ARG A 86 15.55 -6.95 -13.48
CA ARG A 86 16.82 -6.42 -13.94
C ARG A 86 17.93 -7.45 -13.73
N ALA A 87 18.71 -7.73 -14.78
CA ALA A 87 19.85 -8.65 -14.71
C ALA A 87 20.84 -8.19 -13.63
N GLY A 88 20.99 -8.97 -12.59
CA GLY A 88 21.92 -8.76 -11.50
C GLY A 88 22.41 -10.11 -10.96
N TYR A 89 23.61 -10.14 -10.42
CA TYR A 89 24.36 -11.37 -10.07
C TYR A 89 23.66 -12.30 -9.07
N VAL A 90 22.62 -11.84 -8.37
CA VAL A 90 22.00 -12.57 -7.24
C VAL A 90 20.46 -12.54 -7.29
N ASN A 91 19.85 -11.89 -8.28
CA ASN A 91 18.40 -11.78 -8.32
C ASN A 91 17.76 -12.99 -8.98
N MET A 92 17.00 -13.78 -8.21
CA MET A 92 16.28 -14.97 -8.67
C MET A 92 15.22 -14.66 -9.75
N ASN A 93 14.81 -13.41 -9.90
CA ASN A 93 13.80 -12.96 -10.86
C ASN A 93 14.40 -12.40 -12.17
N ALA A 94 15.72 -12.39 -12.34
CA ALA A 94 16.43 -11.66 -13.40
C ALA A 94 16.04 -12.03 -14.85
N HIS A 95 15.37 -13.15 -15.07
CA HIS A 95 14.96 -13.62 -16.41
C HIS A 95 13.47 -13.95 -16.48
N ARG A 96 12.68 -13.48 -15.52
CA ARG A 96 11.25 -13.78 -15.42
C ARG A 96 10.41 -12.58 -15.81
N THR A 97 9.27 -12.85 -16.42
CA THR A 97 8.22 -11.86 -16.57
C THR A 97 7.39 -11.84 -15.29
N ILE A 98 7.24 -10.67 -14.68
CA ILE A 98 6.40 -10.47 -13.51
C ILE A 98 5.09 -9.84 -13.98
N TYR A 99 3.97 -10.45 -13.60
CA TYR A 99 2.65 -9.86 -13.83
C TYR A 99 2.39 -8.75 -12.82
N VAL A 100 1.78 -7.66 -13.28
CA VAL A 100 1.31 -6.56 -12.43
C VAL A 100 -0.19 -6.46 -12.63
N ILE A 101 -0.94 -6.77 -11.59
CA ILE A 101 -2.40 -6.88 -11.67
C ILE A 101 -3.07 -6.15 -10.51
N SER A 102 -4.31 -5.74 -10.73
CA SER A 102 -5.19 -5.20 -9.69
C SER A 102 -6.37 -6.13 -9.47
N PRO A 103 -6.89 -6.23 -8.25
CA PRO A 103 -8.07 -7.02 -7.97
C PRO A 103 -9.33 -6.32 -8.47
N GLU A 104 -10.37 -7.09 -8.74
CA GLU A 104 -11.74 -6.60 -8.81
C GLU A 104 -12.42 -6.84 -7.46
N TYR A 105 -13.29 -5.91 -7.05
CA TYR A 105 -14.06 -6.03 -5.82
C TYR A 105 -15.53 -6.27 -6.13
N THR A 106 -16.15 -7.21 -5.43
CA THR A 106 -17.61 -7.37 -5.43
C THR A 106 -18.26 -6.23 -4.65
N SER A 107 -19.60 -6.13 -4.73
CA SER A 107 -20.39 -5.18 -3.90
C SER A 107 -20.19 -5.40 -2.39
N GLY A 108 -19.79 -6.61 -1.97
CA GLY A 108 -19.43 -6.94 -0.59
C GLY A 108 -17.95 -6.75 -0.26
N SER A 109 -17.19 -6.03 -1.09
CA SER A 109 -15.74 -5.78 -0.91
C SER A 109 -14.86 -7.04 -0.91
N GLN A 110 -15.37 -8.16 -1.45
CA GLN A 110 -14.58 -9.37 -1.64
C GLN A 110 -13.72 -9.23 -2.90
N ILE A 111 -12.48 -9.69 -2.82
CA ILE A 111 -11.56 -9.73 -3.96
C ILE A 111 -11.89 -10.92 -4.85
N ILE A 112 -12.03 -10.67 -6.13
CA ILE A 112 -12.19 -11.69 -7.17
C ILE A 112 -11.18 -11.51 -8.29
N PHE A 113 -10.78 -12.63 -8.90
CA PHE A 113 -9.97 -12.66 -10.12
C PHE A 113 -10.79 -13.32 -11.22
N ARG A 114 -10.99 -12.61 -12.33
CA ARG A 114 -11.69 -13.15 -13.50
C ARG A 114 -10.88 -14.25 -14.16
N ASP A 115 -11.54 -15.12 -14.95
CA ASP A 115 -10.90 -16.28 -15.59
C ASP A 115 -9.67 -15.95 -16.43
N ASN A 116 -9.62 -14.77 -17.04
CA ASN A 116 -8.47 -14.29 -17.80
C ASN A 116 -7.31 -13.79 -16.91
N ILE A 117 -7.57 -13.47 -15.65
CA ILE A 117 -6.58 -13.01 -14.66
C ILE A 117 -6.14 -14.15 -13.75
N ALA A 118 -7.04 -15.09 -13.43
CA ALA A 118 -6.77 -16.21 -12.53
C ALA A 118 -5.44 -16.97 -12.85
N PRO A 119 -5.05 -17.21 -14.13
CA PRO A 119 -3.76 -17.83 -14.44
C PRO A 119 -2.52 -17.07 -13.98
N MET A 120 -2.66 -15.75 -13.69
CA MET A 120 -1.58 -14.92 -13.14
C MET A 120 -1.45 -15.07 -11.62
N ILE A 121 -2.37 -15.82 -10.99
CA ILE A 121 -2.40 -16.10 -9.55
C ILE A 121 -2.17 -17.59 -9.28
N VAL A 122 -2.85 -18.47 -9.99
CA VAL A 122 -2.80 -19.93 -9.76
C VAL A 122 -1.36 -20.44 -9.82
N GLY A 123 -0.85 -21.00 -8.72
CA GLY A 123 0.52 -21.54 -8.62
C GLY A 123 1.63 -20.49 -8.70
N LYS A 124 1.30 -19.18 -8.61
CA LYS A 124 2.27 -18.09 -8.70
C LYS A 124 2.66 -17.56 -7.32
N HIS A 125 3.91 -17.11 -7.20
CA HIS A 125 4.40 -16.40 -6.03
C HIS A 125 3.93 -14.93 -6.11
N VAL A 126 2.98 -14.57 -5.26
CA VAL A 126 2.28 -13.28 -5.33
C VAL A 126 2.72 -12.37 -4.20
N LEU A 127 3.30 -11.23 -4.57
CA LEU A 127 3.63 -10.14 -3.66
C LEU A 127 2.46 -9.15 -3.61
N VAL A 128 1.96 -8.84 -2.42
CA VAL A 128 0.92 -7.81 -2.23
C VAL A 128 1.58 -6.43 -2.11
N LEU A 129 1.07 -5.46 -2.86
CA LEU A 129 1.51 -4.06 -2.79
C LEU A 129 0.31 -3.15 -2.51
N ALA A 130 0.34 -2.41 -1.40
CA ALA A 130 -0.71 -1.49 -0.99
C ALA A 130 -0.18 -0.05 -0.83
N ALA A 131 -1.05 0.96 -0.95
CA ALA A 131 -0.67 2.34 -0.64
C ALA A 131 -0.52 2.53 0.87
N SER A 132 -1.49 2.05 1.66
CA SER A 132 -1.44 2.16 3.12
C SER A 132 -2.03 0.93 3.81
N LEU A 133 -1.46 0.61 4.96
CA LEU A 133 -1.90 -0.47 5.83
C LEU A 133 -2.11 0.05 7.26
N ALA A 134 -3.30 0.59 7.53
CA ALA A 134 -3.64 1.07 8.86
C ALA A 134 -3.89 -0.09 9.83
N THR A 135 -4.79 -1.01 9.47
CA THR A 135 -5.16 -2.20 10.28
C THR A 135 -4.71 -3.52 9.67
N GLY A 136 -4.22 -3.49 8.43
CA GLY A 136 -3.87 -4.69 7.67
C GLY A 136 -5.05 -5.44 7.06
N TYR A 137 -6.29 -4.98 7.27
CA TYR A 137 -7.50 -5.69 6.80
C TYR A 137 -7.47 -5.94 5.28
N THR A 138 -7.15 -4.93 4.47
CA THR A 138 -7.11 -5.05 3.01
C THR A 138 -6.03 -6.05 2.55
N ALA A 139 -4.85 -6.02 3.19
CA ALA A 139 -3.78 -6.97 2.88
C ALA A 139 -4.15 -8.41 3.29
N ARG A 140 -4.83 -8.58 4.44
CA ARG A 140 -5.36 -9.88 4.86
C ARG A 140 -6.34 -10.43 3.83
N SER A 141 -7.33 -9.63 3.42
CA SER A 141 -8.30 -10.04 2.40
C SER A 141 -7.63 -10.41 1.07
N ALA A 142 -6.55 -9.69 0.70
CA ALA A 142 -5.76 -10.02 -0.49
C ALA A 142 -5.01 -11.35 -0.35
N ILE A 143 -4.39 -11.62 0.80
CA ILE A 143 -3.70 -12.89 1.08
C ILE A 143 -4.69 -14.05 1.09
N GLU A 144 -5.86 -13.89 1.70
CA GLU A 144 -6.93 -14.89 1.69
C GLU A 144 -7.42 -15.18 0.27
N ALA A 145 -7.64 -14.13 -0.54
CA ALA A 145 -8.01 -14.30 -1.95
C ALA A 145 -6.93 -15.02 -2.76
N ILE A 146 -5.65 -14.66 -2.60
CA ILE A 146 -4.54 -15.34 -3.26
C ILE A 146 -4.56 -16.85 -2.92
N ARG A 147 -4.71 -17.19 -1.64
CA ARG A 147 -4.79 -18.60 -1.19
C ARG A 147 -6.02 -19.31 -1.75
N TYR A 148 -7.18 -18.65 -1.78
CA TYR A 148 -8.42 -19.19 -2.35
C TYR A 148 -8.24 -19.57 -3.83
N TYR A 149 -7.57 -18.70 -4.61
CA TYR A 149 -7.23 -18.96 -6.01
C TYR A 149 -5.95 -19.79 -6.20
N GLN A 150 -5.49 -20.52 -5.16
CA GLN A 150 -4.33 -21.41 -5.19
C GLN A 150 -3.00 -20.70 -5.57
N GLY A 151 -2.89 -19.41 -5.32
CA GLY A 151 -1.64 -18.67 -5.37
C GLY A 151 -0.81 -18.85 -4.10
N ILE A 152 0.45 -18.48 -4.15
CA ILE A 152 1.41 -18.57 -3.05
C ILE A 152 1.74 -17.13 -2.62
N PRO A 153 1.14 -16.60 -1.55
CA PRO A 153 1.53 -15.28 -1.06
C PRO A 153 2.96 -15.33 -0.53
N VAL A 154 3.78 -14.34 -0.87
CA VAL A 154 5.21 -14.32 -0.52
C VAL A 154 5.64 -13.09 0.28
N GLY A 155 4.77 -12.13 0.47
CA GLY A 155 5.06 -10.95 1.28
C GLY A 155 4.06 -9.81 1.04
N VAL A 156 4.23 -8.76 1.85
CA VAL A 156 3.42 -7.55 1.80
C VAL A 156 4.34 -6.35 1.77
N CYS A 157 4.11 -5.45 0.80
CA CYS A 157 4.78 -4.17 0.67
C CYS A 157 3.77 -3.04 0.74
N SER A 158 4.18 -1.86 1.26
CA SER A 158 3.32 -0.68 1.26
C SER A 158 4.13 0.62 1.24
N ILE A 159 3.47 1.72 0.88
CA ILE A 159 4.09 3.04 1.02
C ILE A 159 4.10 3.43 2.51
N PHE A 160 2.98 3.20 3.21
CA PHE A 160 2.84 3.50 4.64
C PHE A 160 2.20 2.33 5.38
N ALA A 161 2.70 1.99 6.56
CA ALA A 161 2.10 0.95 7.40
C ALA A 161 2.09 1.32 8.89
N CYS A 162 0.99 0.99 9.56
CA CYS A 162 0.88 0.99 11.02
C CYS A 162 1.11 -0.40 11.61
N VAL A 163 1.09 -1.45 10.79
CA VAL A 163 1.28 -2.85 11.18
C VAL A 163 2.62 -3.36 10.68
N GLU A 164 3.27 -4.19 11.46
CA GLU A 164 4.60 -4.75 11.15
C GLU A 164 4.51 -6.15 10.53
N GLU A 165 3.36 -6.81 10.71
CA GLU A 165 3.09 -8.16 10.20
C GLU A 165 1.64 -8.28 9.73
N CYS A 166 1.41 -9.11 8.71
CA CYS A 166 0.10 -9.47 8.21
C CYS A 166 0.08 -10.94 7.78
N GLU A 167 -0.77 -11.76 8.41
CA GLU A 167 -0.95 -13.19 8.09
C GLU A 167 0.34 -14.01 8.08
N GLY A 168 1.29 -13.72 8.99
CA GLY A 168 2.59 -14.38 9.10
C GLY A 168 3.66 -13.80 8.16
N PHE A 169 3.36 -12.75 7.40
CA PHE A 169 4.32 -12.06 6.54
C PHE A 169 4.75 -10.74 7.15
N PRO A 170 6.07 -10.44 7.23
CA PRO A 170 6.53 -9.13 7.62
C PRO A 170 6.08 -8.10 6.58
N VAL A 171 5.53 -6.98 7.05
CA VAL A 171 5.15 -5.85 6.22
C VAL A 171 6.38 -4.97 5.97
N ARG A 172 6.76 -4.82 4.70
CA ARG A 172 7.84 -3.94 4.27
C ARG A 172 7.25 -2.63 3.78
N SER A 173 7.52 -1.55 4.51
CA SER A 173 6.99 -0.24 4.18
C SER A 173 8.07 0.80 3.98
N ILE A 174 7.79 1.80 3.15
CA ILE A 174 8.70 2.96 2.98
C ILE A 174 8.64 3.82 4.23
N TYR A 175 7.42 4.04 4.74
CA TYR A 175 7.15 4.80 5.96
C TYR A 175 6.27 3.98 6.90
N ASN A 176 6.40 4.24 8.19
CA ASN A 176 5.56 3.66 9.23
C ASN A 176 5.02 4.74 10.20
N LYS A 177 4.16 4.35 11.12
CA LYS A 177 3.54 5.27 12.07
C LYS A 177 4.56 6.09 12.91
N ASN A 178 5.74 5.53 13.18
CA ASN A 178 6.77 6.20 13.97
C ASN A 178 7.50 7.31 13.18
N ASP A 179 7.37 7.32 11.85
CA ASP A 179 7.91 8.38 11.00
C ASP A 179 7.03 9.65 11.04
N ILE A 180 5.77 9.55 11.52
CA ILE A 180 4.85 10.68 11.66
C ILE A 180 4.67 11.01 13.15
N PRO A 181 5.14 12.16 13.62
CA PRO A 181 4.94 12.57 15.03
C PRO A 181 3.45 12.61 15.40
N ASP A 182 3.11 12.03 16.54
CA ASP A 182 1.75 12.05 17.10
C ASP A 182 0.67 11.46 16.16
N TYR A 183 1.05 10.51 15.28
CA TYR A 183 0.06 9.85 14.41
C TYR A 183 -0.89 8.97 15.23
N GLU A 184 -2.18 9.24 15.08
CA GLU A 184 -3.25 8.50 15.75
C GLU A 184 -4.32 8.04 14.76
N SER A 185 -4.78 6.81 14.97
CA SER A 185 -5.91 6.21 14.27
C SER A 185 -6.84 5.56 15.29
N HIS A 186 -8.10 5.94 15.30
CA HIS A 186 -9.10 5.49 16.25
C HIS A 186 -10.35 4.98 15.54
N SER A 187 -11.13 4.11 16.20
CA SER A 187 -12.50 3.85 15.76
C SER A 187 -13.33 5.14 15.88
N ALA A 188 -14.42 5.26 15.14
CA ALA A 188 -15.30 6.43 15.22
C ALA A 188 -15.85 6.66 16.65
N HIS A 189 -16.11 5.58 17.39
CA HIS A 189 -16.62 5.63 18.78
C HIS A 189 -15.58 6.13 19.78
N ASP A 190 -14.31 5.83 19.54
CA ASP A 190 -13.22 6.11 20.49
C ASP A 190 -12.39 7.33 20.09
N CYS A 191 -12.72 7.98 18.98
CA CYS A 191 -11.98 9.12 18.48
C CYS A 191 -11.96 10.29 19.49
N PRO A 192 -10.80 10.70 19.99
CA PRO A 192 -10.69 11.82 20.93
C PRO A 192 -11.09 13.15 20.30
N LEU A 193 -10.87 13.33 18.99
CA LEU A 193 -11.27 14.52 18.27
C LEU A 193 -12.80 14.67 18.21
N CYS A 194 -13.53 13.55 17.97
CA CYS A 194 -14.98 13.53 18.05
C CYS A 194 -15.47 13.85 19.46
N LYS A 195 -14.86 13.25 20.49
CA LYS A 195 -15.21 13.51 21.90
C LYS A 195 -14.97 14.97 22.30
N ALA A 196 -13.98 15.61 21.69
CA ALA A 196 -13.70 17.05 21.86
C ALA A 196 -14.60 17.96 21.00
N GLY A 197 -15.54 17.44 20.23
CA GLY A 197 -16.44 18.20 19.37
C GLY A 197 -15.76 18.80 18.13
N ILE A 198 -14.55 18.33 17.75
CA ILE A 198 -13.83 18.80 16.58
C ILE A 198 -14.48 18.18 15.34
N LYS A 199 -14.90 19.05 14.40
CA LYS A 199 -15.54 18.62 13.16
C LYS A 199 -14.57 17.85 12.27
N ILE A 200 -15.12 16.95 11.44
CA ILE A 200 -14.35 16.26 10.40
C ILE A 200 -14.03 17.25 9.29
N ASP A 201 -12.76 17.33 8.90
CA ASP A 201 -12.25 18.19 7.83
C ASP A 201 -12.41 17.55 6.44
N GLY A 202 -12.45 16.24 6.37
CA GLY A 202 -12.60 15.53 5.10
C GLY A 202 -12.81 14.03 5.23
N LEU A 203 -13.42 13.46 4.19
CA LEU A 203 -13.58 12.02 4.01
C LEU A 203 -12.46 11.48 3.14
N VAL A 204 -11.83 10.39 3.58
CA VAL A 204 -10.65 9.79 2.94
C VAL A 204 -10.96 8.38 2.48
N ASN A 205 -10.53 8.05 1.26
CA ASN A 205 -10.54 6.71 0.71
C ASN A 205 -9.29 6.44 -0.15
N SER A 206 -9.25 5.29 -0.86
CA SER A 206 -8.13 4.93 -1.75
C SER A 206 -7.91 5.88 -2.93
N HIS A 207 -8.90 6.71 -3.28
CA HIS A 207 -8.82 7.68 -4.37
C HIS A 207 -8.36 9.07 -3.92
N GLY A 208 -8.35 9.33 -2.62
CA GLY A 208 -7.91 10.61 -2.06
C GLY A 208 -8.85 11.14 -0.98
N ILE A 209 -9.02 12.46 -0.94
CA ILE A 209 -9.79 13.18 0.06
C ILE A 209 -10.89 14.04 -0.57
N SER A 210 -12.05 14.06 0.09
CA SER A 210 -13.13 15.01 -0.15
C SER A 210 -13.26 15.89 1.07
N SER A 211 -12.95 17.18 0.92
CA SER A 211 -13.15 18.19 1.99
C SER A 211 -14.62 18.37 2.32
N LEU A 212 -14.95 18.60 3.59
CA LEU A 212 -16.30 18.86 4.10
C LEU A 212 -16.49 20.33 4.42
#